data_7876b213e7b49dcb3e9f9abfaa4ca22c
#
_entry.id   7876b213e7b49dcb3e9f9abfaa4ca22c
#
_cell.length_a   1.000
_cell.length_b   1.000
_cell.length_c   1.000
_cell.angle_alpha   90.00
_cell.angle_beta   90.00
_cell.angle_gamma   90.00
#
_symmetry.space_group_name_H-M   'P 1'
#
loop_
_entity.id
_entity.type
_entity.pdbx_description
1 polymer ?
#
loop_
_entity_poly.entity_id
_entity_poly.type
_entity_poly.pdbx_seq_one_letter_code
_entity_poly.pdbx_strand_id
1 'polypeptide(L)'
;MRWAPILYSGVCRSRCRIQGIIMMKIQSIRGMRDILPEETPLWQWLESKVRDITYRYGYQEVRLPILEPVALFERAVGESTDIVSKEMYNFYDKNGEHITLRPEGTSGCVRAVIENNMCYNMTQRLWYQGPMFRYERPQKGRLRQFTQFGVETFGMPGADIDAELIYMVKDLFKALGVDRYVRLEINSLGTLAERKEHRRELVAYLHQHQSLLDEDSQRRLHSNPLRILDSKNPAMQEMLAGAPRLLDFLAEQSRQHFDELCQLLDQAGIEYVINPRLVRGLDYYTRTVFEWITDELGSQGTICGGGRYDGLVELFSSKGLPASGFAIGIERLLLLIQSVDKNKNITNAPDIVVTYEDSTSNIAALILANHIRRHLPQYKVLSDFSAAKLKRQHANALKSGCRYIITLNADGRVGLWDLLKDHSETVSENEIWAIIKANSK
;
A
#
# COMPACT_ATOMS: atom_id res chain seq x y z
N MET A 1 51.11 12.51 9.26
CA MET A 1 49.72 12.97 9.38
C MET A 1 48.95 11.88 10.09
N ARG A 2 48.51 12.15 11.32
CA ARG A 2 47.82 11.13 12.15
C ARG A 2 46.33 11.26 12.01
N TRP A 3 45.62 10.19 11.62
CA TRP A 3 44.18 10.08 11.64
C TRP A 3 43.73 9.64 13.05
N ALA A 4 42.85 10.40 13.66
CA ALA A 4 42.22 10.05 14.93
C ALA A 4 40.86 9.38 14.68
N PRO A 5 40.46 8.38 15.49
CA PRO A 5 39.16 7.68 15.31
C PRO A 5 38.00 8.51 15.87
N ILE A 6 36.93 8.57 15.12
CA ILE A 6 35.67 9.18 15.55
C ILE A 6 34.86 8.17 16.35
N LEU A 7 34.71 8.45 17.63
CA LEU A 7 33.78 7.73 18.53
C LEU A 7 32.35 8.27 18.35
N TYR A 8 31.43 7.39 17.98
CA TYR A 8 30.00 7.67 18.07
C TYR A 8 29.49 7.38 19.49
N SER A 9 29.13 8.42 20.21
CA SER A 9 28.24 8.31 21.38
C SER A 9 27.56 9.65 21.64
N GLY A 10 26.23 9.63 21.75
CA GLY A 10 25.45 10.66 22.40
C GLY A 10 24.86 11.73 21.51
N VAL A 11 23.54 11.85 21.60
CA VAL A 11 22.74 12.97 21.11
C VAL A 11 23.35 14.29 21.60
N CYS A 12 23.97 15.04 20.72
CA CYS A 12 24.44 16.39 21.03
C CYS A 12 23.71 17.39 20.14
N ARG A 13 22.73 18.10 20.71
CA ARG A 13 22.21 19.36 20.18
C ARG A 13 23.27 20.45 20.40
N SER A 14 24.23 20.58 19.50
CA SER A 14 25.09 21.73 19.46
C SER A 14 25.38 22.14 18.02
N ARG A 15 25.10 23.42 17.73
CA ARG A 15 25.46 24.10 16.50
C ARG A 15 26.99 24.20 16.43
N CYS A 16 27.65 23.36 15.62
CA CYS A 16 29.05 23.60 15.27
C CYS A 16 29.13 24.74 14.25
N ARG A 17 29.62 25.91 14.68
CA ARG A 17 30.08 26.97 13.78
C ARG A 17 31.55 26.70 13.42
N ILE A 18 31.81 26.37 12.18
CA ILE A 18 33.12 26.45 11.57
C ILE A 18 33.02 27.46 10.41
N GLN A 19 33.73 28.58 10.56
CA GLN A 19 33.95 29.62 9.54
C GLN A 19 32.72 30.14 8.80
N GLY A 20 31.69 30.61 9.53
CA GLY A 20 30.60 31.38 8.88
C GLY A 20 29.65 30.62 7.95
N ILE A 21 29.89 29.33 7.70
CA ILE A 21 28.98 28.49 6.91
C ILE A 21 28.00 27.82 7.86
N ILE A 22 26.75 28.26 7.82
CA ILE A 22 25.63 27.55 8.44
C ILE A 22 25.43 26.28 7.61
N MET A 23 25.91 25.12 8.08
CA MET A 23 25.53 23.85 7.46
C MET A 23 24.04 23.64 7.66
N MET A 24 23.24 23.93 6.63
CA MET A 24 21.82 23.57 6.62
C MET A 24 21.71 22.05 6.68
N LYS A 25 21.08 21.53 7.72
CA LYS A 25 20.76 20.12 7.81
C LYS A 25 19.74 19.77 6.70
N ILE A 26 20.19 19.06 5.68
CA ILE A 26 19.31 18.57 4.64
C ILE A 26 18.43 17.46 5.25
N GLN A 27 17.11 17.58 5.05
CA GLN A 27 16.11 16.64 5.55
C GLN A 27 15.18 16.28 4.40
N SER A 28 14.50 15.14 4.52
CA SER A 28 13.45 14.74 3.59
C SER A 28 12.33 15.77 3.56
N ILE A 29 11.62 15.86 2.43
CA ILE A 29 10.48 16.76 2.25
C ILE A 29 9.38 16.35 3.24
N ARG A 30 8.73 17.34 3.87
CA ARG A 30 7.64 17.09 4.81
C ARG A 30 6.52 16.25 4.18
N GLY A 31 6.20 15.12 4.80
CA GLY A 31 5.20 14.16 4.30
C GLY A 31 5.76 13.13 3.30
N MET A 32 7.07 13.18 3.03
CA MET A 32 7.81 12.14 2.33
C MET A 32 8.87 11.61 3.29
N ARG A 33 8.98 10.29 3.41
CA ARG A 33 9.91 9.67 4.37
C ARG A 33 10.68 8.52 3.73
N ASP A 34 11.85 8.25 4.28
CA ASP A 34 12.59 7.03 4.00
C ASP A 34 11.94 5.85 4.73
N ILE A 35 11.92 4.68 4.08
CA ILE A 35 11.58 3.41 4.71
C ILE A 35 12.90 2.74 5.08
N LEU A 36 13.18 2.68 6.38
CA LEU A 36 14.48 2.24 6.89
C LEU A 36 14.56 0.70 6.96
N PRO A 37 15.80 0.13 7.07
CA PRO A 37 16.01 -1.32 7.13
C PRO A 37 15.24 -2.04 8.23
N GLU A 38 14.86 -1.37 9.30
CA GLU A 38 14.05 -1.93 10.38
C GLU A 38 12.59 -2.10 9.99
N GLU A 39 12.08 -1.29 9.04
CA GLU A 39 10.70 -1.33 8.57
C GLU A 39 10.54 -2.21 7.32
N THR A 40 11.57 -2.26 6.46
CA THR A 40 11.48 -2.95 5.16
C THR A 40 11.08 -4.42 5.23
N PRO A 41 11.40 -5.22 6.26
CA PRO A 41 10.95 -6.61 6.33
C PRO A 41 9.42 -6.75 6.35
N LEU A 42 8.73 -5.88 7.07
CA LEU A 42 7.26 -5.88 7.12
C LEU A 42 6.67 -5.47 5.76
N TRP A 43 7.29 -4.51 5.07
CA TRP A 43 6.92 -4.13 3.71
C TRP A 43 7.07 -5.29 2.72
N GLN A 44 8.24 -5.93 2.70
CA GLN A 44 8.52 -7.07 1.83
C GLN A 44 7.58 -8.26 2.08
N TRP A 45 7.27 -8.52 3.35
CA TRP A 45 6.28 -9.54 3.71
C TRP A 45 4.89 -9.20 3.16
N LEU A 46 4.42 -7.96 3.32
CA LEU A 46 3.14 -7.52 2.76
C LEU A 46 3.15 -7.62 1.24
N GLU A 47 4.20 -7.15 0.57
CA GLU A 47 4.37 -7.23 -0.87
C GLU A 47 4.35 -8.68 -1.38
N SER A 48 4.93 -9.61 -0.62
CA SER A 48 4.86 -11.03 -0.95
C SER A 48 3.42 -11.57 -0.92
N LYS A 49 2.60 -11.12 0.06
CA LYS A 49 1.17 -11.49 0.15
C LYS A 49 0.35 -10.88 -0.98
N VAL A 50 0.65 -9.64 -1.37
CA VAL A 50 0.04 -9.00 -2.54
C VAL A 50 0.34 -9.79 -3.82
N ARG A 51 1.59 -10.17 -4.06
CA ARG A 51 1.98 -10.98 -5.24
C ARG A 51 1.32 -12.36 -5.24
N ASP A 52 1.25 -13.01 -4.09
CA ASP A 52 0.59 -14.32 -3.96
C ASP A 52 -0.91 -14.23 -4.28
N ILE A 53 -1.62 -13.23 -3.76
CA ILE A 53 -3.05 -13.08 -4.02
C ILE A 53 -3.31 -12.73 -5.49
N THR A 54 -2.55 -11.80 -6.08
CA THR A 54 -2.71 -11.42 -7.50
C THR A 54 -2.43 -12.60 -8.43
N TYR A 55 -1.42 -13.40 -8.12
CA TYR A 55 -1.11 -14.64 -8.87
C TYR A 55 -2.28 -15.62 -8.81
N ARG A 56 -2.83 -15.89 -7.62
CA ARG A 56 -3.94 -16.85 -7.45
C ARG A 56 -5.23 -16.44 -8.18
N TYR A 57 -5.47 -15.12 -8.30
CA TYR A 57 -6.62 -14.59 -9.05
C TYR A 57 -6.33 -14.33 -10.53
N GLY A 58 -5.12 -14.69 -11.03
CA GLY A 58 -4.75 -14.58 -12.45
C GLY A 58 -4.49 -13.16 -12.95
N TYR A 59 -4.13 -12.22 -12.06
CA TYR A 59 -3.80 -10.85 -12.43
C TYR A 59 -2.34 -10.72 -12.84
N GLN A 60 -2.08 -9.91 -13.87
CA GLN A 60 -0.75 -9.64 -14.41
C GLN A 60 -0.25 -8.27 -13.94
N GLU A 61 1.04 -8.19 -13.58
CA GLU A 61 1.65 -6.93 -13.16
C GLU A 61 1.83 -5.99 -14.35
N VAL A 62 1.40 -4.73 -14.19
CA VAL A 62 1.74 -3.63 -15.07
C VAL A 62 2.51 -2.56 -14.29
N ARG A 63 3.56 -2.02 -14.89
CA ARG A 63 4.38 -0.96 -14.29
C ARG A 63 4.18 0.34 -15.04
N LEU A 64 3.62 1.31 -14.36
CA LEU A 64 3.20 2.58 -14.92
C LEU A 64 4.27 3.67 -14.66
N PRO A 65 4.45 4.64 -15.54
CA PRO A 65 5.30 5.81 -15.31
C PRO A 65 4.87 6.58 -14.05
N ILE A 66 5.84 7.22 -13.40
CA ILE A 66 5.58 8.10 -12.24
C ILE A 66 5.12 9.48 -12.71
N LEU A 67 5.65 9.94 -13.84
CA LEU A 67 5.26 11.18 -14.47
C LEU A 67 4.23 10.90 -15.56
N GLU A 68 3.19 11.71 -15.59
CA GLU A 68 2.10 11.63 -16.55
C GLU A 68 1.68 13.06 -16.97
N PRO A 69 1.05 13.23 -18.13
CA PRO A 69 0.47 14.50 -18.51
C PRO A 69 -0.63 14.94 -17.52
N VAL A 70 -0.65 16.21 -17.13
CA VAL A 70 -1.70 16.76 -16.25
C VAL A 70 -3.10 16.53 -16.82
N ALA A 71 -3.26 16.69 -18.12
CA ALA A 71 -4.53 16.48 -18.83
C ALA A 71 -5.12 15.07 -18.66
N LEU A 72 -4.29 14.06 -18.35
CA LEU A 72 -4.79 12.71 -18.03
C LEU A 72 -5.69 12.74 -16.80
N PHE A 73 -5.24 13.39 -15.73
CA PHE A 73 -5.97 13.42 -14.45
C PHE A 73 -7.11 14.44 -14.46
N GLU A 74 -6.96 15.58 -15.12
CA GLU A 74 -8.03 16.56 -15.31
C GLU A 74 -9.26 15.92 -15.97
N ARG A 75 -9.04 15.13 -17.02
CA ARG A 75 -10.13 14.42 -17.71
C ARG A 75 -10.67 13.24 -16.91
N ALA A 76 -9.78 12.45 -16.30
CA ALA A 76 -10.15 11.23 -15.62
C ALA A 76 -10.82 11.48 -14.27
N VAL A 77 -10.15 12.25 -13.42
CA VAL A 77 -10.53 12.43 -12.00
C VAL A 77 -11.60 13.50 -11.83
N GLY A 78 -11.64 14.47 -12.74
CA GLY A 78 -12.53 15.63 -12.70
C GLY A 78 -11.85 16.88 -12.12
N GLU A 79 -11.95 17.98 -12.85
CA GLU A 79 -11.31 19.27 -12.50
C GLU A 79 -11.77 19.82 -11.15
N SER A 80 -13.00 19.52 -10.74
CA SER A 80 -13.60 20.01 -9.48
C SER A 80 -13.18 19.19 -8.25
N THR A 81 -12.42 18.11 -8.41
CA THR A 81 -11.97 17.29 -7.29
C THR A 81 -10.82 17.96 -6.53
N ASP A 82 -10.71 17.70 -5.22
CA ASP A 82 -9.61 18.23 -4.41
C ASP A 82 -8.24 17.76 -4.94
N ILE A 83 -8.17 16.55 -5.49
CA ILE A 83 -6.94 15.98 -6.05
C ILE A 83 -6.42 16.86 -7.18
N VAL A 84 -7.25 17.14 -8.19
CA VAL A 84 -6.84 17.91 -9.38
C VAL A 84 -6.64 19.39 -9.01
N SER A 85 -7.56 19.97 -8.25
CA SER A 85 -7.56 21.40 -7.95
C SER A 85 -6.47 21.84 -6.98
N LYS A 86 -5.98 20.95 -6.07
CA LYS A 86 -5.13 21.36 -4.94
C LYS A 86 -3.97 20.42 -4.59
N GLU A 87 -4.08 19.14 -4.97
CA GLU A 87 -3.18 18.12 -4.41
C GLU A 87 -2.14 17.59 -5.40
N MET A 88 -2.25 17.86 -6.71
CA MET A 88 -1.29 17.41 -7.70
C MET A 88 0.02 18.20 -7.63
N TYR A 89 1.15 17.51 -7.86
CA TYR A 89 2.48 18.10 -8.01
C TYR A 89 2.76 18.39 -9.48
N ASN A 90 2.26 19.52 -9.99
CA ASN A 90 2.35 19.92 -11.38
C ASN A 90 3.58 20.79 -11.65
N PHE A 91 4.22 20.59 -12.80
CA PHE A 91 5.33 21.41 -13.28
C PHE A 91 5.47 21.30 -14.79
N TYR A 92 6.24 22.17 -15.37
CA TYR A 92 6.61 22.12 -16.78
C TYR A 92 7.97 21.46 -16.94
N ASP A 93 8.09 20.55 -17.90
CA ASP A 93 9.38 19.97 -18.26
C ASP A 93 10.24 20.97 -19.09
N LYS A 94 11.42 20.55 -19.49
CA LYS A 94 12.33 21.39 -20.28
C LYS A 94 11.81 21.77 -21.68
N ASN A 95 10.85 21.00 -22.21
CA ASN A 95 10.22 21.23 -23.49
C ASN A 95 8.92 22.04 -23.38
N GLY A 96 8.50 22.36 -22.15
CA GLY A 96 7.26 23.08 -21.87
C GLY A 96 6.03 22.18 -21.78
N GLU A 97 6.18 20.87 -21.66
CA GLU A 97 5.07 19.95 -21.43
C GLU A 97 4.58 20.04 -19.97
N HIS A 98 3.25 20.17 -19.80
CA HIS A 98 2.63 20.24 -18.47
C HIS A 98 2.43 18.84 -17.92
N ILE A 99 3.27 18.46 -16.97
CA ILE A 99 3.33 17.12 -16.38
C ILE A 99 3.12 17.16 -14.87
N THR A 100 2.82 16.00 -14.30
CA THR A 100 2.57 15.83 -12.87
C THR A 100 3.17 14.53 -12.36
N LEU A 101 3.52 14.52 -11.06
CA LEU A 101 3.68 13.26 -10.34
C LEU A 101 2.30 12.63 -10.14
N ARG A 102 2.12 11.37 -10.54
CA ARG A 102 0.83 10.67 -10.52
C ARG A 102 0.18 10.69 -9.12
N PRO A 103 -1.06 11.17 -8.96
CA PRO A 103 -1.77 11.18 -7.67
C PRO A 103 -2.49 9.86 -7.35
N GLU A 104 -2.70 9.00 -8.34
CA GLU A 104 -3.32 7.68 -8.27
C GLU A 104 -2.92 6.84 -9.49
N GLY A 105 -3.26 5.53 -9.51
CA GLY A 105 -2.77 4.64 -10.56
C GLY A 105 -3.80 4.25 -11.61
N THR A 106 -5.11 4.36 -11.34
CA THR A 106 -6.18 3.90 -12.24
C THR A 106 -6.14 4.63 -13.59
N SER A 107 -6.02 5.96 -13.58
CA SER A 107 -5.95 6.76 -14.83
C SER A 107 -4.76 6.37 -15.70
N GLY A 108 -3.59 6.17 -15.07
CA GLY A 108 -2.39 5.69 -15.79
C GLY A 108 -2.55 4.28 -16.35
N CYS A 109 -3.25 3.39 -15.62
CA CYS A 109 -3.57 2.05 -16.08
C CYS A 109 -4.53 2.07 -17.29
N VAL A 110 -5.59 2.86 -17.21
CA VAL A 110 -6.53 3.08 -18.33
C VAL A 110 -5.80 3.60 -19.57
N ARG A 111 -4.95 4.64 -19.42
CA ARG A 111 -4.12 5.15 -20.51
C ARG A 111 -3.25 4.04 -21.13
N ALA A 112 -2.57 3.25 -20.30
CA ALA A 112 -1.69 2.18 -20.78
C ALA A 112 -2.45 1.11 -21.56
N VAL A 113 -3.64 0.72 -21.08
CA VAL A 113 -4.52 -0.25 -21.75
C VAL A 113 -4.96 0.25 -23.13
N ILE A 114 -5.37 1.51 -23.22
CA ILE A 114 -5.85 2.12 -24.47
C ILE A 114 -4.70 2.33 -25.46
N GLU A 115 -3.61 2.95 -25.01
CA GLU A 115 -2.44 3.27 -25.83
C GLU A 115 -1.81 2.02 -26.48
N ASN A 116 -1.81 0.90 -25.74
CA ASN A 116 -1.23 -0.36 -26.21
C ASN A 116 -2.27 -1.34 -26.79
N ASN A 117 -3.52 -0.93 -26.98
CA ASN A 117 -4.61 -1.75 -27.51
C ASN A 117 -4.78 -3.11 -26.76
N MET A 118 -4.55 -3.14 -25.44
CA MET A 118 -4.48 -4.37 -24.67
C MET A 118 -5.80 -5.12 -24.59
N CYS A 119 -6.94 -4.45 -24.84
CA CYS A 119 -8.27 -5.06 -24.84
C CYS A 119 -8.79 -5.42 -26.24
N TYR A 120 -7.92 -5.47 -27.26
CA TYR A 120 -8.36 -5.89 -28.59
C TYR A 120 -8.72 -7.38 -28.58
N ASN A 121 -10.03 -7.68 -28.68
CA ASN A 121 -10.62 -9.02 -28.62
C ASN A 121 -10.28 -9.86 -27.37
N MET A 122 -9.95 -9.21 -26.24
CA MET A 122 -9.67 -9.88 -24.97
C MET A 122 -10.01 -9.01 -23.75
N THR A 123 -10.24 -9.65 -22.64
CA THR A 123 -10.35 -8.99 -21.33
C THR A 123 -8.98 -8.84 -20.68
N GLN A 124 -8.84 -7.90 -19.75
CA GLN A 124 -7.61 -7.71 -18.99
C GLN A 124 -7.87 -7.79 -17.48
N ARG A 125 -6.91 -8.38 -16.77
CA ARG A 125 -6.81 -8.45 -15.31
C ARG A 125 -5.42 -7.95 -14.94
N LEU A 126 -5.32 -6.71 -14.47
CA LEU A 126 -4.04 -6.04 -14.23
C LEU A 126 -3.92 -5.63 -12.76
N TRP A 127 -2.69 -5.62 -12.26
CA TRP A 127 -2.38 -5.03 -10.97
C TRP A 127 -1.08 -4.22 -11.05
N TYR A 128 -0.99 -3.22 -10.20
CA TYR A 128 0.22 -2.40 -10.07
C TYR A 128 0.48 -2.08 -8.60
N GLN A 129 1.74 -1.81 -8.29
CA GLN A 129 2.16 -1.25 -7.02
C GLN A 129 3.22 -0.19 -7.26
N GLY A 130 3.13 0.93 -6.54
CA GLY A 130 4.14 1.97 -6.65
C GLY A 130 3.79 3.26 -5.94
N PRO A 131 4.72 4.24 -5.93
CA PRO A 131 4.53 5.51 -5.27
C PRO A 131 3.49 6.37 -5.98
N MET A 132 2.67 7.06 -5.17
CA MET A 132 1.73 8.11 -5.56
C MET A 132 2.02 9.38 -4.78
N PHE A 133 1.59 10.53 -5.30
CA PHE A 133 1.98 11.82 -4.77
C PHE A 133 0.77 12.75 -4.67
N ARG A 134 0.48 13.23 -3.43
CA ARG A 134 -0.61 14.20 -3.18
C ARG A 134 -0.14 15.26 -2.19
N TYR A 135 -0.31 16.51 -2.53
CA TYR A 135 0.04 17.63 -1.64
C TYR A 135 -1.02 17.80 -0.54
N GLU A 136 -1.12 16.79 0.31
CA GLU A 136 -2.03 16.79 1.44
C GLU A 136 -1.35 17.27 2.73
N ARG A 137 -2.18 17.64 3.73
CA ARG A 137 -1.67 17.88 5.09
C ARG A 137 -1.22 16.55 5.71
N PRO A 138 0.07 16.37 5.99
CA PRO A 138 0.57 15.12 6.53
C PRO A 138 -0.01 14.81 7.90
N GLN A 139 -0.48 13.58 8.08
CA GLN A 139 -0.95 13.02 9.35
C GLN A 139 -0.76 11.50 9.35
N LYS A 140 -1.05 10.83 10.48
CA LYS A 140 -0.91 9.37 10.57
C LYS A 140 -1.74 8.68 9.47
N GLY A 141 -1.10 7.86 8.63
CA GLY A 141 -1.74 7.18 7.50
C GLY A 141 -2.07 8.05 6.28
N ARG A 142 -1.61 9.33 6.26
CA ARG A 142 -1.76 10.22 5.12
C ARG A 142 -0.45 10.98 4.87
N LEU A 143 0.24 10.58 3.83
CA LEU A 143 1.55 11.09 3.43
C LEU A 143 1.43 11.81 2.07
N ARG A 144 2.41 12.66 1.76
CA ARG A 144 2.51 13.31 0.44
C ARG A 144 3.09 12.39 -0.63
N GLN A 145 3.94 11.46 -0.23
CA GLN A 145 4.33 10.31 -1.01
C GLN A 145 3.86 9.07 -0.26
N PHE A 146 3.08 8.23 -0.92
CA PHE A 146 2.56 6.98 -0.37
C PHE A 146 2.55 5.90 -1.45
N THR A 147 2.51 4.65 -1.03
CA THR A 147 2.48 3.51 -1.95
C THR A 147 1.05 3.01 -2.11
N GLN A 148 0.61 2.87 -3.34
CA GLN A 148 -0.68 2.29 -3.69
C GLN A 148 -0.48 0.93 -4.34
N PHE A 149 -1.24 -0.06 -3.88
CA PHE A 149 -1.52 -1.30 -4.59
C PHE A 149 -2.88 -1.16 -5.25
N GLY A 150 -2.95 -1.35 -6.55
CA GLY A 150 -4.19 -1.28 -7.33
C GLY A 150 -4.40 -2.50 -8.19
N VAL A 151 -5.65 -2.83 -8.41
CA VAL A 151 -6.13 -3.92 -9.27
C VAL A 151 -7.19 -3.35 -10.19
N GLU A 152 -7.07 -3.62 -11.50
CA GLU A 152 -7.96 -3.10 -12.52
C GLU A 152 -8.37 -4.20 -13.50
N THR A 153 -9.64 -4.24 -13.86
CA THR A 153 -10.22 -5.18 -14.84
C THR A 153 -10.85 -4.43 -15.98
N PHE A 154 -10.74 -5.00 -17.18
CA PHE A 154 -11.29 -4.39 -18.39
C PHE A 154 -12.01 -5.44 -19.23
N GLY A 155 -13.15 -5.05 -19.82
CA GLY A 155 -13.94 -5.87 -20.72
C GLY A 155 -14.93 -6.83 -20.06
N MET A 156 -15.19 -6.70 -18.74
CA MET A 156 -16.08 -7.56 -17.96
C MET A 156 -17.27 -6.74 -17.44
N PRO A 157 -18.49 -6.90 -18.03
CA PRO A 157 -19.62 -6.02 -17.73
C PRO A 157 -20.47 -6.42 -16.52
N GLY A 158 -20.37 -7.68 -16.04
CA GLY A 158 -21.26 -8.23 -15.01
C GLY A 158 -20.96 -7.76 -13.59
N ALA A 159 -21.85 -8.06 -12.67
CA ALA A 159 -21.64 -7.86 -11.23
C ALA A 159 -20.70 -8.91 -10.62
N ASP A 160 -20.48 -10.02 -11.31
CA ASP A 160 -19.60 -11.12 -10.95
C ASP A 160 -18.14 -10.67 -10.78
N ILE A 161 -17.65 -9.84 -11.70
CA ILE A 161 -16.29 -9.29 -11.56
C ILE A 161 -16.17 -8.28 -10.41
N ASP A 162 -17.23 -7.49 -10.14
CA ASP A 162 -17.26 -6.59 -9.00
C ASP A 162 -17.22 -7.38 -7.68
N ALA A 163 -17.95 -8.50 -7.60
CA ALA A 163 -17.90 -9.44 -6.48
C ALA A 163 -16.53 -10.09 -6.34
N GLU A 164 -15.90 -10.54 -7.44
CA GLU A 164 -14.55 -11.15 -7.42
C GLU A 164 -13.51 -10.19 -6.85
N LEU A 165 -13.56 -8.90 -7.20
CA LEU A 165 -12.67 -7.88 -6.64
C LEU A 165 -12.84 -7.76 -5.12
N ILE A 166 -14.08 -7.81 -4.61
CA ILE A 166 -14.37 -7.79 -3.18
C ILE A 166 -13.85 -9.07 -2.50
N TYR A 167 -14.04 -10.25 -3.12
CA TYR A 167 -13.51 -11.53 -2.63
C TYR A 167 -11.98 -11.50 -2.51
N MET A 168 -11.31 -11.00 -3.54
CA MET A 168 -9.86 -10.88 -3.56
C MET A 168 -9.33 -10.01 -2.41
N VAL A 169 -9.98 -8.89 -2.11
CA VAL A 169 -9.63 -8.02 -0.97
C VAL A 169 -9.87 -8.76 0.35
N LYS A 170 -11.01 -9.46 0.51
CA LYS A 170 -11.30 -10.26 1.71
C LYS A 170 -10.25 -11.34 1.95
N ASP A 171 -9.85 -12.04 0.90
CA ASP A 171 -8.82 -13.08 0.97
C ASP A 171 -7.45 -12.50 1.32
N LEU A 172 -7.09 -11.34 0.77
CA LEU A 172 -5.88 -10.62 1.15
C LEU A 172 -5.91 -10.27 2.65
N PHE A 173 -7.00 -9.68 3.14
CA PHE A 173 -7.12 -9.33 4.55
C PHE A 173 -7.06 -10.54 5.48
N LYS A 174 -7.65 -11.67 5.08
CA LYS A 174 -7.54 -12.95 5.79
C LYS A 174 -6.08 -13.44 5.82
N ALA A 175 -5.38 -13.40 4.68
CA ALA A 175 -3.95 -13.78 4.61
C ALA A 175 -3.04 -12.88 5.45
N LEU A 176 -3.46 -11.64 5.72
CA LEU A 176 -2.76 -10.68 6.58
C LEU A 176 -3.18 -10.77 8.06
N GLY A 177 -4.29 -11.47 8.37
CA GLY A 177 -4.84 -11.60 9.72
C GLY A 177 -5.57 -10.34 10.22
N VAL A 178 -6.09 -9.52 9.31
CA VAL A 178 -6.80 -8.27 9.64
C VAL A 178 -8.29 -8.28 9.26
N ASP A 179 -8.79 -9.38 8.72
CA ASP A 179 -10.14 -9.50 8.15
C ASP A 179 -11.27 -9.24 9.17
N ARG A 180 -11.05 -9.52 10.45
CA ARG A 180 -12.01 -9.25 11.55
C ARG A 180 -12.03 -7.78 12.02
N TYR A 181 -11.07 -6.97 11.58
CA TYR A 181 -10.92 -5.57 11.96
C TYR A 181 -11.36 -4.60 10.86
N VAL A 182 -11.94 -5.14 9.81
CA VAL A 182 -12.47 -4.37 8.68
C VAL A 182 -13.91 -4.77 8.40
N ARG A 183 -14.72 -3.81 7.98
CA ARG A 183 -16.07 -4.03 7.48
C ARG A 183 -16.19 -3.55 6.04
N LEU A 184 -17.04 -4.21 5.27
CA LEU A 184 -17.36 -3.84 3.89
C LEU A 184 -18.57 -2.92 3.86
N GLU A 185 -18.44 -1.77 3.20
CA GLU A 185 -19.57 -0.92 2.84
C GLU A 185 -19.69 -0.89 1.32
N ILE A 186 -20.90 -1.03 0.81
CA ILE A 186 -21.22 -1.01 -0.62
C ILE A 186 -22.32 -0.01 -0.93
N ASN A 187 -22.32 0.51 -2.16
CA ASN A 187 -23.38 1.34 -2.71
C ASN A 187 -23.40 1.22 -4.24
N SER A 188 -24.43 1.77 -4.87
CA SER A 188 -24.45 2.01 -6.30
C SER A 188 -24.58 3.50 -6.61
N LEU A 189 -23.69 4.00 -7.47
CA LEU A 189 -23.76 5.37 -7.99
C LEU A 189 -24.57 5.47 -9.30
N GLY A 190 -25.17 4.37 -9.75
CA GLY A 190 -25.92 4.32 -10.98
C GLY A 190 -25.14 4.74 -12.22
N THR A 191 -25.83 4.99 -13.30
CA THR A 191 -25.32 5.60 -14.52
C THR A 191 -25.21 7.11 -14.39
N LEU A 192 -24.57 7.78 -15.34
CA LEU A 192 -24.51 9.25 -15.39
C LEU A 192 -25.90 9.90 -15.46
N ALA A 193 -26.85 9.28 -16.17
CA ALA A 193 -28.21 9.78 -16.29
C ALA A 193 -28.96 9.71 -14.95
N GLU A 194 -28.92 8.58 -14.28
CA GLU A 194 -29.55 8.38 -12.96
C GLU A 194 -28.92 9.31 -11.90
N ARG A 195 -27.61 9.49 -11.93
CA ARG A 195 -26.88 10.40 -11.05
C ARG A 195 -27.27 11.86 -11.29
N LYS A 196 -27.53 12.26 -12.54
CA LYS A 196 -27.98 13.61 -12.88
C LYS A 196 -29.36 13.90 -12.28
N GLU A 197 -30.26 12.94 -12.32
CA GLU A 197 -31.61 13.04 -11.74
C GLU A 197 -31.51 13.15 -10.21
N HIS A 198 -30.79 12.22 -9.56
CA HIS A 198 -30.54 12.28 -8.12
C HIS A 198 -29.89 13.61 -7.70
N ARG A 199 -28.88 14.10 -8.46
CA ARG A 199 -28.22 15.36 -8.18
C ARG A 199 -29.19 16.53 -8.14
N ARG A 200 -30.17 16.56 -9.01
CA ARG A 200 -31.20 17.63 -9.04
C ARG A 200 -32.00 17.64 -7.73
N GLU A 201 -32.47 16.51 -7.29
CA GLU A 201 -33.23 16.37 -6.05
C GLU A 201 -32.35 16.64 -4.81
N LEU A 202 -31.12 16.14 -4.82
CA LEU A 202 -30.16 16.38 -3.74
C LEU A 202 -29.84 17.86 -3.59
N VAL A 203 -29.60 18.58 -4.68
CA VAL A 203 -29.33 20.03 -4.65
C VAL A 203 -30.54 20.79 -4.13
N ALA A 204 -31.74 20.44 -4.55
CA ALA A 204 -32.97 21.05 -4.04
C ALA A 204 -33.13 20.82 -2.54
N TYR A 205 -32.88 19.61 -2.07
CA TYR A 205 -32.87 19.26 -0.63
C TYR A 205 -31.84 20.07 0.16
N LEU A 206 -30.59 20.11 -0.32
CA LEU A 206 -29.51 20.82 0.36
C LEU A 206 -29.71 22.33 0.41
N HIS A 207 -30.36 22.92 -0.61
CA HIS A 207 -30.75 24.34 -0.56
C HIS A 207 -31.77 24.63 0.53
N GLN A 208 -32.74 23.74 0.76
CA GLN A 208 -33.72 23.90 1.86
C GLN A 208 -33.04 23.85 3.24
N HIS A 209 -31.87 23.19 3.34
CA HIS A 209 -31.11 23.00 4.57
C HIS A 209 -29.77 23.79 4.58
N GLN A 210 -29.65 24.84 3.75
CA GLN A 210 -28.39 25.55 3.53
C GLN A 210 -27.77 26.13 4.82
N SER A 211 -28.58 26.52 5.79
CA SER A 211 -28.12 27.04 7.10
C SER A 211 -27.42 26.00 7.96
N LEU A 212 -27.59 24.71 7.68
CA LEU A 212 -26.94 23.60 8.40
C LEU A 212 -25.61 23.17 7.74
N LEU A 213 -25.33 23.69 6.54
CA LEU A 213 -24.09 23.32 5.81
C LEU A 213 -22.90 24.09 6.36
N ASP A 214 -21.78 23.37 6.61
CA ASP A 214 -20.49 24.00 6.89
C ASP A 214 -19.92 24.70 5.65
N GLU A 215 -18.87 25.51 5.82
CA GLU A 215 -18.28 26.30 4.73
C GLU A 215 -17.80 25.45 3.55
N ASP A 216 -17.25 24.27 3.81
CA ASP A 216 -16.81 23.34 2.77
C ASP A 216 -17.99 22.79 1.98
N SER A 217 -19.07 22.42 2.68
CA SER A 217 -20.30 21.91 2.08
C SER A 217 -21.03 22.99 1.28
N GLN A 218 -21.03 24.23 1.74
CA GLN A 218 -21.58 25.37 0.98
C GLN A 218 -20.83 25.58 -0.35
N ARG A 219 -19.50 25.48 -0.34
CA ARG A 219 -18.71 25.54 -1.57
C ARG A 219 -19.01 24.38 -2.50
N ARG A 220 -19.13 23.16 -1.95
CA ARG A 220 -19.41 21.93 -2.71
C ARG A 220 -20.83 21.86 -3.26
N LEU A 221 -21.77 22.60 -2.70
CA LEU A 221 -23.16 22.62 -3.19
C LEU A 221 -23.26 22.97 -4.69
N HIS A 222 -22.39 23.84 -5.17
CA HIS A 222 -22.36 24.25 -6.57
C HIS A 222 -21.43 23.38 -7.44
N SER A 223 -20.32 22.92 -6.89
CA SER A 223 -19.29 22.18 -7.63
C SER A 223 -19.51 20.67 -7.61
N ASN A 224 -19.62 20.06 -6.43
CA ASN A 224 -19.75 18.60 -6.27
C ASN A 224 -20.66 18.26 -5.06
N PRO A 225 -22.00 18.41 -5.19
CA PRO A 225 -22.95 18.20 -4.08
C PRO A 225 -22.97 16.78 -3.54
N LEU A 226 -22.63 15.76 -4.34
CA LEU A 226 -22.54 14.37 -3.88
C LEU A 226 -21.50 14.21 -2.76
N ARG A 227 -20.42 14.98 -2.78
CA ARG A 227 -19.38 14.95 -1.73
C ARG A 227 -19.84 15.46 -0.37
N ILE A 228 -20.98 16.15 -0.31
CA ILE A 228 -21.58 16.60 0.95
C ILE A 228 -22.13 15.41 1.73
N LEU A 229 -22.62 14.36 1.04
CA LEU A 229 -23.15 13.15 1.66
C LEU A 229 -22.10 12.42 2.53
N ASP A 230 -20.81 12.51 2.17
CA ASP A 230 -19.70 11.90 2.91
C ASP A 230 -19.16 12.79 4.06
N SER A 231 -19.83 13.91 4.38
CA SER A 231 -19.38 14.77 5.47
C SER A 231 -19.47 14.04 6.81
N LYS A 232 -18.37 14.13 7.58
CA LYS A 232 -18.27 13.58 8.94
C LYS A 232 -18.58 14.62 10.03
N ASN A 233 -19.06 15.80 9.63
CA ASN A 233 -19.45 16.85 10.57
C ASN A 233 -20.65 16.40 11.40
N PRO A 234 -20.52 16.27 12.75
CA PRO A 234 -21.61 15.78 13.60
C PRO A 234 -22.90 16.61 13.49
N ALA A 235 -22.77 17.94 13.30
CA ALA A 235 -23.91 18.83 13.19
C ALA A 235 -24.76 18.61 11.92
N MET A 236 -24.22 17.95 10.92
CA MET A 236 -24.89 17.69 9.64
C MET A 236 -25.51 16.28 9.57
N GLN A 237 -25.21 15.39 10.52
CA GLN A 237 -25.57 13.96 10.38
C GLN A 237 -27.07 13.71 10.29
N GLU A 238 -27.87 14.42 11.09
CA GLU A 238 -29.33 14.29 11.08
C GLU A 238 -29.92 14.74 9.73
N MET A 239 -29.48 15.89 9.24
CA MET A 239 -29.88 16.41 7.93
C MET A 239 -29.46 15.44 6.80
N LEU A 240 -28.21 14.94 6.82
CA LEU A 240 -27.70 14.01 5.81
C LEU A 240 -28.44 12.64 5.84
N ALA A 241 -28.95 12.21 6.98
CA ALA A 241 -29.76 11.00 7.07
C ALA A 241 -31.09 11.11 6.32
N GLY A 242 -31.65 12.32 6.20
CA GLY A 242 -32.87 12.61 5.43
C GLY A 242 -32.64 12.93 3.95
N ALA A 243 -31.37 12.94 3.48
CA ALA A 243 -31.07 13.28 2.09
C ALA A 243 -31.56 12.22 1.10
N PRO A 244 -31.97 12.61 -0.13
CA PRO A 244 -32.34 11.67 -1.18
C PRO A 244 -31.24 10.63 -1.41
N ARG A 245 -31.61 9.34 -1.44
CA ARG A 245 -30.65 8.24 -1.66
C ARG A 245 -30.57 7.90 -3.14
N LEU A 246 -29.39 7.79 -3.68
CA LEU A 246 -29.19 7.47 -5.10
C LEU A 246 -29.80 6.12 -5.49
N LEU A 247 -29.84 5.17 -4.57
CA LEU A 247 -30.48 3.85 -4.78
C LEU A 247 -31.95 3.94 -5.16
N ASP A 248 -32.67 5.01 -4.75
CA ASP A 248 -34.08 5.22 -5.08
C ASP A 248 -34.29 5.72 -6.54
N PHE A 249 -33.19 6.14 -7.20
CA PHE A 249 -33.18 6.65 -8.58
C PHE A 249 -32.64 5.65 -9.60
N LEU A 250 -32.27 4.45 -9.17
CA LEU A 250 -31.74 3.42 -10.07
C LEU A 250 -32.84 2.91 -11.01
N ALA A 251 -32.57 2.96 -12.31
CA ALA A 251 -33.36 2.25 -13.31
C ALA A 251 -33.18 0.74 -13.17
N GLU A 252 -34.09 -0.02 -13.79
CA GLU A 252 -34.16 -1.47 -13.64
C GLU A 252 -32.83 -2.17 -13.86
N GLN A 253 -32.09 -1.83 -14.91
CA GLN A 253 -30.78 -2.45 -15.20
C GLN A 253 -29.73 -2.20 -14.13
N SER A 254 -29.65 -0.98 -13.58
CA SER A 254 -28.72 -0.64 -12.52
C SER A 254 -29.11 -1.29 -11.20
N ARG A 255 -30.41 -1.42 -10.94
CA ARG A 255 -30.96 -2.13 -9.78
C ARG A 255 -30.64 -3.62 -9.85
N GLN A 256 -30.91 -4.27 -10.98
CA GLN A 256 -30.59 -5.69 -11.20
C GLN A 256 -29.08 -5.97 -10.99
N HIS A 257 -28.20 -5.12 -11.52
CA HIS A 257 -26.77 -5.24 -11.32
C HIS A 257 -26.37 -5.16 -9.83
N PHE A 258 -26.98 -4.25 -9.08
CA PHE A 258 -26.70 -4.10 -7.65
C PHE A 258 -27.26 -5.26 -6.83
N ASP A 259 -28.49 -5.72 -7.16
CA ASP A 259 -29.11 -6.87 -6.52
C ASP A 259 -28.32 -8.17 -6.78
N GLU A 260 -27.81 -8.35 -8.01
CA GLU A 260 -26.94 -9.47 -8.37
C GLU A 260 -25.62 -9.44 -7.56
N LEU A 261 -24.99 -8.26 -7.40
CA LEU A 261 -23.84 -8.10 -6.54
C LEU A 261 -24.13 -8.54 -5.10
N CYS A 262 -25.25 -8.07 -4.53
CA CYS A 262 -25.67 -8.43 -3.18
C CYS A 262 -25.86 -9.95 -3.04
N GLN A 263 -26.54 -10.59 -4.00
CA GLN A 263 -26.75 -12.04 -4.02
C GLN A 263 -25.42 -12.81 -4.07
N LEU A 264 -24.47 -12.38 -4.89
CA LEU A 264 -23.14 -13.00 -4.98
C LEU A 264 -22.38 -12.90 -3.66
N LEU A 265 -22.43 -11.75 -2.98
CA LEU A 265 -21.81 -11.57 -1.68
C LEU A 265 -22.46 -12.42 -0.59
N ASP A 266 -23.81 -12.48 -0.58
CA ASP A 266 -24.58 -13.31 0.36
C ASP A 266 -24.24 -14.80 0.19
N GLN A 267 -24.22 -15.30 -1.04
CA GLN A 267 -23.87 -16.70 -1.34
C GLN A 267 -22.43 -17.04 -0.94
N ALA A 268 -21.51 -16.08 -1.01
CA ALA A 268 -20.14 -16.24 -0.55
C ALA A 268 -19.94 -16.07 0.97
N GLY A 269 -21.01 -15.71 1.71
CA GLY A 269 -20.94 -15.46 3.15
C GLY A 269 -20.09 -14.23 3.49
N ILE A 270 -20.08 -13.22 2.64
CA ILE A 270 -19.38 -11.94 2.90
C ILE A 270 -20.37 -10.95 3.48
N GLU A 271 -20.16 -10.59 4.73
CA GLU A 271 -20.94 -9.56 5.40
C GLU A 271 -20.63 -8.19 4.83
N TYR A 272 -21.67 -7.39 4.57
CA TYR A 272 -21.56 -6.02 4.08
C TYR A 272 -22.66 -5.12 4.65
N VAL A 273 -22.45 -3.82 4.55
CA VAL A 273 -23.43 -2.78 4.87
C VAL A 273 -23.72 -1.98 3.60
N ILE A 274 -24.99 -1.86 3.24
CA ILE A 274 -25.41 -0.92 2.20
C ILE A 274 -25.39 0.48 2.80
N ASN A 275 -24.43 1.31 2.34
CA ASN A 275 -24.30 2.68 2.80
C ASN A 275 -24.73 3.65 1.69
N PRO A 276 -25.99 4.19 1.72
CA PRO A 276 -26.49 5.07 0.68
C PRO A 276 -25.75 6.41 0.56
N ARG A 277 -24.92 6.76 1.56
CA ARG A 277 -24.07 7.96 1.57
C ARG A 277 -22.65 7.69 1.08
N LEU A 278 -22.30 6.43 0.81
CA LEU A 278 -20.98 6.10 0.28
C LEU A 278 -20.82 6.67 -1.12
N VAL A 279 -19.94 7.65 -1.25
CA VAL A 279 -19.46 8.25 -2.49
C VAL A 279 -17.96 8.23 -2.53
N ARG A 280 -17.38 8.29 -3.73
CA ARG A 280 -15.93 8.22 -3.90
C ARG A 280 -15.31 9.60 -4.14
N GLY A 281 -14.03 9.76 -3.81
CA GLY A 281 -13.27 10.98 -4.00
C GLY A 281 -12.93 11.32 -5.46
N LEU A 282 -13.32 10.47 -6.38
CA LEU A 282 -13.02 10.52 -7.82
C LEU A 282 -14.32 10.42 -8.58
N ASP A 283 -14.55 11.28 -9.56
CA ASP A 283 -15.86 11.44 -10.21
C ASP A 283 -16.12 10.38 -11.30
N TYR A 284 -15.15 9.57 -11.64
CA TYR A 284 -15.26 8.57 -12.71
C TYR A 284 -16.10 7.33 -12.36
N TYR A 285 -16.40 7.08 -11.08
CA TYR A 285 -17.14 5.89 -10.69
C TYR A 285 -18.57 5.89 -11.19
N THR A 286 -19.04 4.70 -11.58
CA THR A 286 -20.43 4.40 -11.99
C THR A 286 -20.88 3.10 -11.36
N ARG A 287 -22.20 2.89 -11.17
CA ARG A 287 -22.76 1.66 -10.59
C ARG A 287 -22.07 1.28 -9.26
N THR A 288 -21.50 0.09 -9.17
CA THR A 288 -20.89 -0.44 -7.95
C THR A 288 -19.77 0.45 -7.41
N VAL A 289 -19.87 0.80 -6.13
CA VAL A 289 -18.77 1.34 -5.31
C VAL A 289 -18.70 0.61 -3.99
N PHE A 290 -17.49 0.42 -3.48
CA PHE A 290 -17.27 -0.22 -2.19
C PHE A 290 -16.07 0.35 -1.45
N GLU A 291 -16.10 0.23 -0.13
CA GLU A 291 -15.00 0.53 0.77
C GLU A 291 -14.86 -0.54 1.84
N TRP A 292 -13.61 -0.90 2.14
CA TRP A 292 -13.26 -1.64 3.34
C TRP A 292 -12.74 -0.66 4.38
N ILE A 293 -13.44 -0.61 5.50
CA ILE A 293 -13.24 0.40 6.54
C ILE A 293 -12.86 -0.28 7.86
N THR A 294 -11.98 0.38 8.63
CA THR A 294 -11.61 -0.03 9.99
C THR A 294 -11.84 1.09 10.99
N ASP A 295 -12.18 0.75 12.21
CA ASP A 295 -12.29 1.69 13.32
C ASP A 295 -10.95 1.85 14.08
N GLU A 296 -9.97 0.96 13.83
CA GLU A 296 -8.66 0.94 14.49
C GLU A 296 -7.76 2.16 14.16
N LEU A 297 -8.06 2.88 13.08
CA LEU A 297 -7.26 4.01 12.61
C LEU A 297 -8.00 5.37 12.72
N GLY A 298 -9.11 5.42 13.44
CA GLY A 298 -9.89 6.64 13.66
C GLY A 298 -10.40 7.24 12.34
N SER A 299 -10.18 8.55 12.13
CA SER A 299 -10.69 9.26 10.93
C SER A 299 -10.09 8.79 9.60
N GLN A 300 -9.05 7.96 9.63
CA GLN A 300 -8.39 7.38 8.44
C GLN A 300 -8.80 5.92 8.21
N GLY A 301 -10.05 5.58 8.51
CA GLY A 301 -10.57 4.22 8.51
C GLY A 301 -10.62 3.51 7.17
N THR A 302 -10.71 4.20 6.03
CA THR A 302 -10.76 3.56 4.71
C THR A 302 -9.41 2.95 4.34
N ILE A 303 -9.34 1.61 4.28
CA ILE A 303 -8.16 0.83 3.93
C ILE A 303 -8.11 0.53 2.44
N CYS A 304 -9.25 0.11 1.88
CA CYS A 304 -9.42 -0.19 0.46
C CYS A 304 -10.65 0.52 -0.07
N GLY A 305 -10.58 0.98 -1.29
CA GLY A 305 -11.73 1.52 -1.97
C GLY A 305 -11.71 1.23 -3.46
N GLY A 306 -12.86 0.88 -3.99
CA GLY A 306 -13.01 0.45 -5.37
C GLY A 306 -14.41 0.64 -5.92
N GLY A 307 -14.62 0.11 -7.11
CA GLY A 307 -15.89 0.10 -7.82
C GLY A 307 -15.71 0.07 -9.32
N ARG A 308 -16.82 0.28 -10.01
CA ARG A 308 -16.92 0.29 -11.47
C ARG A 308 -16.74 1.71 -12.03
N TYR A 309 -16.09 1.82 -13.17
CA TYR A 309 -15.79 3.10 -13.81
C TYR A 309 -15.80 3.00 -15.35
N ASP A 310 -16.84 2.40 -15.90
CA ASP A 310 -17.00 2.18 -17.35
C ASP A 310 -16.82 3.48 -18.16
N GLY A 311 -17.38 4.60 -17.68
CA GLY A 311 -17.28 5.91 -18.33
C GLY A 311 -15.86 6.49 -18.39
N LEU A 312 -14.93 6.04 -17.55
CA LEU A 312 -13.54 6.52 -17.58
C LEU A 312 -12.84 6.12 -18.88
N VAL A 313 -13.08 4.91 -19.35
CA VAL A 313 -12.47 4.42 -20.60
C VAL A 313 -13.02 5.21 -21.79
N GLU A 314 -14.31 5.58 -21.78
CA GLU A 314 -14.94 6.38 -22.83
C GLU A 314 -14.33 7.77 -23.00
N LEU A 315 -13.76 8.34 -21.94
CA LEU A 315 -13.08 9.64 -22.02
C LEU A 315 -11.80 9.62 -22.86
N PHE A 316 -11.20 8.45 -23.02
CA PHE A 316 -9.91 8.29 -23.73
C PHE A 316 -10.01 7.41 -24.97
N SER A 317 -11.13 6.75 -25.22
CA SER A 317 -11.36 5.85 -26.34
C SER A 317 -12.75 6.10 -26.95
N SER A 318 -12.85 6.00 -28.26
CA SER A 318 -14.14 6.08 -28.98
C SER A 318 -15.06 4.87 -28.71
N LYS A 319 -14.54 3.81 -28.11
CA LYS A 319 -15.30 2.61 -27.72
C LYS A 319 -15.28 2.51 -26.23
N GLY A 320 -16.47 2.56 -25.62
CA GLY A 320 -16.64 2.23 -24.20
C GLY A 320 -16.19 0.80 -23.91
N LEU A 321 -15.61 0.60 -22.73
CA LEU A 321 -15.16 -0.70 -22.25
C LEU A 321 -15.53 -0.81 -20.77
N PRO A 322 -16.27 -1.85 -20.35
CA PRO A 322 -16.51 -2.07 -18.93
C PRO A 322 -15.21 -2.17 -18.15
N ALA A 323 -15.16 -1.46 -17.05
CA ALA A 323 -13.96 -1.43 -16.21
C ALA A 323 -14.32 -1.31 -14.73
N SER A 324 -13.62 -2.05 -13.89
CA SER A 324 -13.76 -2.02 -12.44
C SER A 324 -12.43 -2.32 -11.77
N GLY A 325 -12.25 -1.86 -10.53
CA GLY A 325 -11.01 -2.07 -9.82
C GLY A 325 -11.06 -1.56 -8.39
N PHE A 326 -9.95 -1.72 -7.68
CA PHE A 326 -9.78 -1.17 -6.34
C PHE A 326 -8.34 -0.71 -6.10
N ALA A 327 -8.17 0.12 -5.07
CA ALA A 327 -6.86 0.52 -4.60
C ALA A 327 -6.75 0.47 -3.08
N ILE A 328 -5.56 0.08 -2.60
CA ILE A 328 -5.19 0.00 -1.19
C ILE A 328 -3.96 0.88 -0.95
N GLY A 329 -4.01 1.75 0.06
CA GLY A 329 -2.85 2.45 0.56
C GLY A 329 -2.01 1.54 1.46
N ILE A 330 -0.79 1.21 1.02
CA ILE A 330 0.07 0.26 1.74
C ILE A 330 0.42 0.75 3.14
N GLU A 331 0.70 2.02 3.32
CA GLU A 331 1.03 2.59 4.63
C GLU A 331 -0.13 2.47 5.62
N ARG A 332 -1.38 2.65 5.18
CA ARG A 332 -2.56 2.45 6.04
C ARG A 332 -2.75 0.98 6.40
N LEU A 333 -2.57 0.08 5.43
CA LEU A 333 -2.66 -1.35 5.68
C LEU A 333 -1.58 -1.82 6.67
N LEU A 334 -0.35 -1.32 6.55
CA LEU A 334 0.73 -1.59 7.51
C LEU A 334 0.40 -1.05 8.91
N LEU A 335 -0.16 0.15 8.99
CA LEU A 335 -0.61 0.72 10.28
C LEU A 335 -1.70 -0.13 10.92
N LEU A 336 -2.66 -0.66 10.14
CA LEU A 336 -3.68 -1.57 10.65
C LEU A 336 -3.03 -2.85 11.17
N ILE A 337 -2.16 -3.50 10.38
CA ILE A 337 -1.45 -4.72 10.80
C ILE A 337 -0.71 -4.49 12.13
N GLN A 338 0.01 -3.39 12.27
CA GLN A 338 0.76 -3.05 13.48
C GLN A 338 -0.14 -2.69 14.67
N SER A 339 -1.35 -2.16 14.44
CA SER A 339 -2.28 -1.83 15.51
C SER A 339 -2.91 -3.08 16.14
N VAL A 340 -3.21 -4.09 15.32
CA VAL A 340 -3.93 -5.31 15.75
C VAL A 340 -3.00 -6.45 16.14
N ASP A 341 -1.79 -6.49 15.60
CA ASP A 341 -0.77 -7.50 15.92
C ASP A 341 0.56 -6.83 16.32
N LYS A 342 0.59 -6.36 17.55
CA LYS A 342 1.77 -5.69 18.14
C LYS A 342 3.00 -6.61 18.25
N ASN A 343 2.79 -7.92 18.23
CA ASN A 343 3.84 -8.93 18.37
C ASN A 343 4.33 -9.44 17.01
N LYS A 344 3.78 -8.95 15.92
CA LYS A 344 4.23 -9.34 14.58
C LYS A 344 5.64 -8.81 14.31
N ASN A 345 6.59 -9.60 14.73
CA ASN A 345 8.02 -9.27 14.61
C ASN A 345 8.58 -9.92 13.34
N ILE A 346 8.39 -9.27 12.20
CA ILE A 346 9.05 -9.66 10.95
C ILE A 346 10.38 -8.92 10.93
N THR A 347 11.45 -9.63 11.24
CA THR A 347 12.79 -9.07 11.35
C THR A 347 13.61 -9.38 10.11
N ASN A 348 14.61 -8.54 9.87
CA ASN A 348 15.63 -8.79 8.85
C ASN A 348 16.90 -9.40 9.49
N ALA A 349 16.76 -10.01 10.68
CA ALA A 349 17.85 -10.67 11.36
C ALA A 349 18.50 -11.72 10.43
N PRO A 350 19.81 -11.91 10.51
CA PRO A 350 20.46 -13.03 9.85
C PRO A 350 20.04 -14.33 10.54
N ASP A 351 19.98 -15.41 9.80
CA ASP A 351 19.76 -16.73 10.38
C ASP A 351 21.07 -17.25 10.99
N ILE A 352 22.19 -16.97 10.32
CA ILE A 352 23.52 -17.47 10.67
C ILE A 352 24.51 -16.31 10.68
N VAL A 353 25.34 -16.24 11.73
CA VAL A 353 26.51 -15.35 11.77
C VAL A 353 27.78 -16.21 11.89
N VAL A 354 28.68 -16.03 10.94
CA VAL A 354 30.00 -16.67 10.95
C VAL A 354 30.99 -15.75 11.60
N THR A 355 31.67 -16.26 12.63
CA THR A 355 32.71 -15.59 13.43
C THR A 355 34.02 -16.37 13.34
N TYR A 356 35.11 -15.79 13.79
CA TYR A 356 36.43 -16.42 13.80
C TYR A 356 37.22 -16.05 15.05
N GLU A 357 38.09 -16.96 15.50
CA GLU A 357 38.81 -16.83 16.76
C GLU A 357 39.98 -15.83 16.67
N ASP A 358 40.75 -15.90 15.59
CA ASP A 358 41.88 -15.02 15.37
C ASP A 358 41.91 -14.37 13.97
N SER A 359 42.73 -13.33 13.80
CA SER A 359 42.79 -12.56 12.54
C SER A 359 43.33 -13.34 11.34
N THR A 360 44.00 -14.48 11.56
CA THR A 360 44.56 -15.33 10.48
C THR A 360 43.47 -16.21 9.90
N SER A 361 42.40 -16.47 10.65
CA SER A 361 41.27 -17.30 10.28
C SER A 361 40.19 -16.55 9.47
N ASN A 362 40.32 -15.23 9.24
CA ASN A 362 39.28 -14.42 8.60
C ASN A 362 38.98 -14.84 7.15
N ILE A 363 40.03 -15.24 6.38
CA ILE A 363 39.88 -15.71 4.99
C ILE A 363 39.14 -17.06 5.00
N ALA A 364 39.51 -17.97 5.85
CA ALA A 364 38.88 -19.27 5.97
C ALA A 364 37.41 -19.14 6.44
N ALA A 365 37.13 -18.22 7.38
CA ALA A 365 35.77 -17.89 7.81
C ALA A 365 34.91 -17.32 6.66
N LEU A 366 35.49 -16.50 5.78
CA LEU A 366 34.81 -16.01 4.58
C LEU A 366 34.48 -17.14 3.60
N ILE A 367 35.42 -18.05 3.40
CA ILE A 367 35.23 -19.24 2.54
C ILE A 367 34.11 -20.12 3.14
N LEU A 368 34.16 -20.41 4.44
CA LEU A 368 33.11 -21.15 5.15
C LEU A 368 31.75 -20.49 5.00
N ALA A 369 31.64 -19.17 5.21
CA ALA A 369 30.40 -18.46 5.03
C ALA A 369 29.86 -18.57 3.59
N ASN A 370 30.73 -18.58 2.58
CA ASN A 370 30.35 -18.79 1.19
C ASN A 370 29.85 -20.21 0.92
N HIS A 371 30.50 -21.22 1.50
CA HIS A 371 30.03 -22.60 1.43
C HIS A 371 28.64 -22.71 2.06
N ILE A 372 28.42 -22.10 3.23
CA ILE A 372 27.11 -22.08 3.89
C ILE A 372 26.05 -21.48 2.95
N ARG A 373 26.30 -20.31 2.36
CA ARG A 373 25.36 -19.66 1.42
C ARG A 373 25.01 -20.54 0.24
N ARG A 374 25.94 -21.32 -0.28
CA ARG A 374 25.72 -22.23 -1.41
C ARG A 374 24.92 -23.47 -1.03
N HIS A 375 25.17 -24.04 0.15
CA HIS A 375 24.51 -25.27 0.60
C HIS A 375 23.16 -25.01 1.30
N LEU A 376 22.96 -23.80 1.83
CA LEU A 376 21.78 -23.38 2.54
C LEU A 376 21.24 -22.05 1.96
N PRO A 377 20.82 -22.01 0.68
CA PRO A 377 20.43 -20.77 -0.01
C PRO A 377 19.18 -20.08 0.58
N GLN A 378 18.40 -20.78 1.39
CA GLN A 378 17.24 -20.24 2.09
C GLN A 378 17.59 -19.48 3.38
N TYR A 379 18.87 -19.55 3.84
CA TYR A 379 19.32 -18.89 5.05
C TYR A 379 20.12 -17.62 4.75
N LYS A 380 19.87 -16.59 5.54
CA LYS A 380 20.63 -15.34 5.50
C LYS A 380 21.89 -15.47 6.35
N VAL A 381 23.05 -15.46 5.70
CA VAL A 381 24.34 -15.67 6.34
C VAL A 381 25.16 -14.39 6.33
N LEU A 382 25.54 -13.90 7.51
CA LEU A 382 26.49 -12.81 7.68
C LEU A 382 27.85 -13.34 8.15
N SER A 383 28.91 -12.63 7.78
CA SER A 383 30.26 -12.82 8.34
C SER A 383 30.60 -11.60 9.17
N ASP A 384 31.18 -11.79 10.36
CA ASP A 384 31.69 -10.67 11.16
C ASP A 384 33.05 -10.23 10.60
N PHE A 385 33.08 -9.04 9.99
CA PHE A 385 34.32 -8.43 9.47
C PHE A 385 34.80 -7.26 10.34
N SER A 386 34.36 -7.20 11.60
CA SER A 386 34.71 -6.11 12.52
C SER A 386 36.19 -6.11 12.97
N ALA A 387 36.92 -7.17 12.65
CA ALA A 387 38.28 -7.42 13.15
C ALA A 387 38.37 -7.36 14.69
N ALA A 388 37.25 -7.59 15.38
CA ALA A 388 37.17 -7.57 16.83
C ALA A 388 37.56 -8.92 17.43
N LYS A 389 37.88 -8.93 18.72
CA LYS A 389 38.08 -10.19 19.47
C LYS A 389 36.80 -11.03 19.46
N LEU A 390 36.93 -12.37 19.46
CA LEU A 390 35.81 -13.31 19.38
C LEU A 390 34.64 -12.98 20.33
N LYS A 391 34.92 -12.63 21.59
CA LYS A 391 33.89 -12.21 22.55
C LYS A 391 33.01 -11.05 22.03
N ARG A 392 33.58 -10.09 21.31
CA ARG A 392 32.85 -8.96 20.74
C ARG A 392 32.09 -9.37 19.48
N GLN A 393 32.67 -10.25 18.64
CA GLN A 393 31.97 -10.82 17.48
C GLN A 393 30.72 -11.58 17.94
N HIS A 394 30.85 -12.44 18.98
CA HIS A 394 29.69 -13.12 19.57
C HIS A 394 28.65 -12.14 20.13
N ALA A 395 29.06 -11.09 20.82
CA ALA A 395 28.15 -10.06 21.32
C ALA A 395 27.40 -9.32 20.18
N ASN A 396 28.05 -9.07 19.05
CA ASN A 396 27.45 -8.49 17.87
C ASN A 396 26.46 -9.46 17.22
N ALA A 397 26.84 -10.75 17.12
CA ALA A 397 25.98 -11.80 16.60
C ALA A 397 24.68 -11.96 17.43
N LEU A 398 24.81 -12.00 18.75
CA LEU A 398 23.65 -12.05 19.66
C LEU A 398 22.73 -10.82 19.48
N LYS A 399 23.30 -9.62 19.36
CA LYS A 399 22.52 -8.39 19.12
C LYS A 399 21.81 -8.38 17.76
N SER A 400 22.36 -9.09 16.77
CA SER A 400 21.74 -9.17 15.44
C SER A 400 20.46 -10.03 15.43
N GLY A 401 20.20 -10.79 16.49
CA GLY A 401 19.05 -11.69 16.59
C GLY A 401 19.18 -12.96 15.73
N CYS A 402 20.40 -13.36 15.37
CA CYS A 402 20.63 -14.59 14.61
C CYS A 402 20.19 -15.82 15.39
N ARG A 403 19.88 -16.91 14.67
CA ARG A 403 19.59 -18.21 15.27
C ARG A 403 20.86 -19.00 15.54
N TYR A 404 21.80 -18.96 14.61
CA TYR A 404 23.03 -19.74 14.70
C TYR A 404 24.27 -18.86 14.71
N ILE A 405 25.20 -19.15 15.58
CA ILE A 405 26.58 -18.62 15.51
C ILE A 405 27.50 -19.75 15.12
N ILE A 406 28.23 -19.57 14.02
CA ILE A 406 29.24 -20.54 13.55
C ILE A 406 30.59 -19.90 13.73
N THR A 407 31.45 -20.50 14.55
CA THR A 407 32.76 -19.99 14.88
C THR A 407 33.86 -20.86 14.27
N LEU A 408 34.70 -20.28 13.45
CA LEU A 408 35.92 -20.96 13.01
C LEU A 408 37.01 -20.75 14.07
N ASN A 409 37.42 -21.84 14.70
CA ASN A 409 38.46 -21.82 15.72
C ASN A 409 39.88 -21.75 15.09
N ALA A 410 40.86 -21.35 15.87
CA ALA A 410 42.27 -21.25 15.42
C ALA A 410 42.86 -22.59 14.94
N ASP A 411 42.34 -23.70 15.44
CA ASP A 411 42.75 -25.06 15.06
C ASP A 411 42.02 -25.60 13.81
N GLY A 412 41.19 -24.75 13.16
CA GLY A 412 40.45 -25.11 11.97
C GLY A 412 39.13 -25.88 12.25
N ARG A 413 38.83 -26.19 13.50
CA ARG A 413 37.53 -26.77 13.87
C ARG A 413 36.42 -25.73 13.86
N VAL A 414 35.20 -26.18 13.66
CA VAL A 414 34.04 -25.31 13.57
C VAL A 414 33.11 -25.52 14.78
N GLY A 415 32.88 -24.47 15.54
CA GLY A 415 31.88 -24.45 16.60
C GLY A 415 30.52 -24.03 16.04
N LEU A 416 29.45 -24.76 16.33
CA LEU A 416 28.05 -24.40 16.01
C LEU A 416 27.31 -24.14 17.30
N TRP A 417 26.75 -22.95 17.44
CA TRP A 417 25.91 -22.57 18.59
C TRP A 417 24.48 -22.29 18.10
N ASP A 418 23.50 -23.16 18.47
CA ASP A 418 22.07 -22.94 18.26
C ASP A 418 21.50 -22.16 19.44
N LEU A 419 21.21 -20.87 19.23
CA LEU A 419 20.76 -19.95 20.27
C LEU A 419 19.32 -20.24 20.76
N LEU A 420 18.50 -20.91 19.94
CA LEU A 420 17.16 -21.32 20.37
C LEU A 420 17.19 -22.48 21.34
N LYS A 421 18.15 -23.37 21.20
CA LYS A 421 18.34 -24.55 22.05
C LYS A 421 19.34 -24.31 23.18
N ASP A 422 20.02 -23.16 23.15
CA ASP A 422 21.18 -22.84 24.00
C ASP A 422 22.21 -24.00 24.01
N HIS A 423 22.44 -24.58 22.83
CA HIS A 423 23.33 -25.74 22.64
C HIS A 423 24.49 -25.36 21.74
N SER A 424 25.70 -25.72 22.17
CA SER A 424 26.93 -25.47 21.45
C SER A 424 27.71 -26.78 21.30
N GLU A 425 28.17 -27.07 20.10
CA GLU A 425 28.95 -28.27 19.76
C GLU A 425 30.02 -27.97 18.73
N THR A 426 31.06 -28.82 18.70
CA THR A 426 32.10 -28.75 17.66
C THR A 426 31.76 -29.76 16.58
N VAL A 427 31.70 -29.28 15.34
CA VAL A 427 31.21 -30.05 14.18
C VAL A 427 32.18 -29.93 13.00
N SER A 428 32.11 -30.87 12.09
CA SER A 428 32.73 -30.72 10.77
C SER A 428 31.85 -29.86 9.85
N GLU A 429 32.43 -29.29 8.81
CA GLU A 429 31.70 -28.49 7.83
C GLU A 429 30.50 -29.25 7.24
N ASN A 430 30.64 -30.55 6.95
CA ASN A 430 29.56 -31.37 6.40
C ASN A 430 28.41 -31.63 7.39
N GLU A 431 28.72 -31.69 8.69
CA GLU A 431 27.70 -31.84 9.74
C GLU A 431 26.88 -30.60 9.94
N ILE A 432 27.41 -29.37 9.69
CA ILE A 432 26.68 -28.12 9.76
C ILE A 432 25.41 -28.19 8.90
N TRP A 433 25.54 -28.66 7.66
CA TRP A 433 24.41 -28.76 6.73
C TRP A 433 23.32 -29.70 7.22
N ALA A 434 23.72 -30.84 7.78
CA ALA A 434 22.78 -31.84 8.28
C ALA A 434 22.03 -31.32 9.52
N ILE A 435 22.76 -30.71 10.46
CA ILE A 435 22.16 -30.17 11.70
C ILE A 435 21.20 -29.03 11.40
N ILE A 436 21.60 -28.06 10.59
CA ILE A 436 20.77 -26.92 10.27
C ILE A 436 19.52 -27.35 9.47
N LYS A 437 19.66 -28.26 8.50
CA LYS A 437 18.52 -28.81 7.74
C LYS A 437 17.55 -29.59 8.62
N ALA A 438 18.06 -30.40 9.56
CA ALA A 438 17.23 -31.16 10.48
C ALA A 438 16.41 -30.26 11.43
N ASN A 439 16.97 -29.10 11.79
CA ASN A 439 16.33 -28.09 12.66
C ASN A 439 15.41 -27.13 11.90
N SER A 440 15.24 -27.29 10.57
CA SER A 440 14.39 -26.45 9.71
C SER A 440 12.96 -26.94 9.59
N LYS A 441 12.63 -28.08 10.22
CA LYS A 441 11.28 -28.65 10.33
C LYS A 441 10.70 -28.22 11.69
#